data_6286ff89b0b33465ed4b97a064a2e31f
#
_entry.id   6286ff89b0b33465ed4b97a064a2e31f
#
_cell.length_a   1.000
_cell.length_b   1.000
_cell.length_c   1.000
_cell.angle_alpha   90.00
_cell.angle_beta   90.00
_cell.angle_gamma   90.00
#
_symmetry.space_group_name_H-M   'P 1'
#
loop_
_entity.id
_entity.type
_entity.pdbx_description
1 polymer ?
#
loop_
_entity_poly.entity_id
_entity_poly.type
_entity_poly.pdbx_seq_one_letter_code
_entity_poly.pdbx_strand_id
1 'polypeptide(L)'
;MHNKVAHTLARAFVRVGFAALRFNFRGTEESEGTFDEGEGEVQDALAAIEWMRAQGSYPRLWVAGFSFGAAIAVKAAVATELDGLISVAPAISRFAAGLKKQPGCPWLIVQGDQDELVDIDETLAWVNDLSPGPELSIIPDGEHFFHGRLIELRATVEDFVSRSEA
;
A
#
# COMPACT_ATOMS: atom_id res chain seq x y z
N MET A 1 -16.14 -0.18 2.95
CA MET A 1 -15.18 -1.15 2.36
C MET A 1 -15.41 -1.48 0.87
N HIS A 2 -15.85 -0.51 0.08
CA HIS A 2 -16.24 -0.73 -1.33
C HIS A 2 -15.16 -0.37 -2.35
N ASN A 3 -13.95 -0.01 -1.92
CA ASN A 3 -12.85 0.33 -2.83
C ASN A 3 -12.39 -0.90 -3.61
N LYS A 4 -12.56 -0.86 -4.94
CA LYS A 4 -12.21 -1.97 -5.85
C LYS A 4 -10.70 -2.26 -5.88
N VAL A 5 -9.85 -1.23 -5.75
CA VAL A 5 -8.39 -1.41 -5.72
C VAL A 5 -7.99 -2.15 -4.46
N ALA A 6 -8.45 -1.71 -3.28
CA ALA A 6 -8.18 -2.39 -2.02
C ALA A 6 -8.70 -3.84 -2.00
N HIS A 7 -9.86 -4.09 -2.63
CA HIS A 7 -10.36 -5.45 -2.80
C HIS A 7 -9.47 -6.28 -3.72
N THR A 8 -8.98 -5.70 -4.81
CA THR A 8 -8.07 -6.36 -5.76
C THR A 8 -6.76 -6.73 -5.09
N LEU A 9 -6.18 -5.83 -4.28
CA LEU A 9 -4.98 -6.10 -3.48
C LEU A 9 -5.18 -7.28 -2.53
N ALA A 10 -6.26 -7.28 -1.74
CA ALA A 10 -6.57 -8.40 -0.85
C ALA A 10 -6.70 -9.72 -1.61
N ARG A 11 -7.35 -9.71 -2.78
CA ARG A 11 -7.46 -10.90 -3.63
C ARG A 11 -6.12 -11.36 -4.21
N ALA A 12 -5.21 -10.45 -4.56
CA ALA A 12 -3.87 -10.81 -5.00
C ALA A 12 -3.16 -11.63 -3.92
N PHE A 13 -3.13 -11.14 -2.69
CA PHE A 13 -2.52 -11.86 -1.57
C PHE A 13 -3.16 -13.22 -1.29
N VAL A 14 -4.48 -13.31 -1.30
CA VAL A 14 -5.18 -14.60 -1.11
C VAL A 14 -4.81 -15.61 -2.21
N ARG A 15 -4.64 -15.16 -3.46
CA ARG A 15 -4.26 -16.04 -4.58
C ARG A 15 -2.84 -16.60 -4.46
N VAL A 16 -1.94 -15.89 -3.84
CA VAL A 16 -0.56 -16.33 -3.57
C VAL A 16 -0.41 -16.98 -2.18
N GLY A 17 -1.52 -17.30 -1.51
CA GLY A 17 -1.54 -18.13 -0.31
C GLY A 17 -1.57 -17.39 1.03
N PHE A 18 -1.68 -16.06 1.03
CA PHE A 18 -1.81 -15.28 2.27
C PHE A 18 -3.25 -15.21 2.76
N ALA A 19 -3.42 -15.08 4.07
CA ALA A 19 -4.64 -14.53 4.64
C ALA A 19 -4.63 -13.00 4.49
N ALA A 20 -5.78 -12.39 4.21
CA ALA A 20 -5.87 -10.95 4.01
C ALA A 20 -6.91 -10.31 4.95
N LEU A 21 -6.46 -9.35 5.74
CA LEU A 21 -7.30 -8.45 6.52
C LEU A 21 -7.51 -7.15 5.75
N ARG A 22 -8.75 -6.70 5.62
CA ARG A 22 -9.09 -5.34 5.19
C ARG A 22 -9.82 -4.63 6.32
N PHE A 23 -9.46 -3.39 6.56
CA PHE A 23 -10.09 -2.57 7.58
C PHE A 23 -10.39 -1.16 7.06
N ASN A 24 -11.27 -0.45 7.73
CA ASN A 24 -11.52 0.97 7.49
C ASN A 24 -10.77 1.79 8.55
N PHE A 25 -10.15 2.88 8.12
CA PHE A 25 -9.58 3.85 9.04
C PHE A 25 -10.66 4.54 9.88
N ARG A 26 -10.26 5.18 10.97
CA ARG A 26 -11.11 6.00 11.83
C ARG A 26 -11.96 6.97 11.01
N GLY A 27 -13.20 7.19 11.43
CA GLY A 27 -14.13 8.07 10.77
C GLY A 27 -14.61 7.62 9.39
N THR A 28 -14.29 6.38 8.94
CA THR A 28 -14.69 5.84 7.65
C THR A 28 -15.81 4.81 7.83
N GLU A 29 -16.92 5.00 7.12
CA GLU A 29 -18.12 4.15 7.23
C GLU A 29 -18.58 4.00 8.69
N GLU A 30 -18.57 2.78 9.25
CA GLU A 30 -18.97 2.49 10.64
C GLU A 30 -17.83 2.56 11.65
N SER A 31 -16.61 2.86 11.22
CA SER A 31 -15.48 3.03 12.13
C SER A 31 -15.63 4.31 12.96
N GLU A 32 -15.44 4.18 14.25
CA GLU A 32 -15.49 5.32 15.18
C GLU A 32 -14.35 6.31 14.97
N GLY A 33 -14.44 7.46 15.61
CA GLY A 33 -13.43 8.52 15.52
C GLY A 33 -13.64 9.44 14.33
N THR A 34 -12.60 10.22 14.02
CA THR A 34 -12.61 11.21 12.94
C THR A 34 -11.29 11.15 12.19
N PHE A 35 -11.28 11.55 10.93
CA PHE A 35 -10.08 11.71 10.13
C PHE A 35 -9.06 12.62 10.82
N ASP A 36 -7.80 12.18 10.92
CA ASP A 36 -6.72 12.84 11.66
C ASP A 36 -5.48 13.09 10.78
N GLU A 37 -5.73 13.50 9.53
CA GLU A 37 -4.74 13.95 8.54
C GLU A 37 -3.55 12.99 8.34
N GLY A 38 -3.76 11.71 8.62
CA GLY A 38 -2.79 10.65 8.45
C GLY A 38 -1.96 10.31 9.70
N GLU A 39 -2.09 11.04 10.80
CA GLU A 39 -1.37 10.71 12.03
C GLU A 39 -2.10 9.60 12.81
N GLY A 40 -3.38 9.78 13.07
CA GLY A 40 -4.20 8.75 13.72
C GLY A 40 -4.37 7.51 12.85
N GLU A 41 -4.48 7.67 11.53
CA GLU A 41 -4.61 6.55 10.60
C GLU A 41 -3.36 5.66 10.58
N VAL A 42 -2.16 6.20 10.84
CA VAL A 42 -0.96 5.39 11.06
C VAL A 42 -1.12 4.52 12.30
N GLN A 43 -1.69 5.04 13.40
CA GLN A 43 -1.96 4.25 14.60
C GLN A 43 -2.98 3.14 14.32
N ASP A 44 -4.02 3.42 13.50
CA ASP A 44 -4.98 2.40 13.07
C ASP A 44 -4.30 1.27 12.29
N ALA A 45 -3.39 1.62 11.37
CA ALA A 45 -2.61 0.65 10.60
C ALA A 45 -1.70 -0.19 11.51
N LEU A 46 -0.99 0.44 12.45
CA LEU A 46 -0.14 -0.27 13.41
C LEU A 46 -0.96 -1.20 14.32
N ALA A 47 -2.13 -0.77 14.77
CA ALA A 47 -3.03 -1.62 15.55
C ALA A 47 -3.52 -2.85 14.76
N ALA A 48 -3.85 -2.67 13.47
CA ALA A 48 -4.22 -3.79 12.59
C ALA A 48 -3.04 -4.77 12.39
N ILE A 49 -1.81 -4.25 12.22
CA ILE A 49 -0.58 -5.05 12.13
C ILE A 49 -0.37 -5.88 13.41
N GLU A 50 -0.45 -5.24 14.58
CA GLU A 50 -0.30 -5.95 15.86
C GLU A 50 -1.41 -6.98 16.08
N TRP A 51 -2.64 -6.67 15.68
CA TRP A 51 -3.72 -7.65 15.74
C TRP A 51 -3.44 -8.88 14.88
N MET A 52 -2.95 -8.68 13.64
CA MET A 52 -2.55 -9.81 12.77
C MET A 52 -1.42 -10.64 13.38
N ARG A 53 -0.40 -10.00 13.96
CA ARG A 53 0.70 -10.69 14.66
C ARG A 53 0.18 -11.55 15.83
N ALA A 54 -0.77 -11.01 16.59
CA ALA A 54 -1.35 -11.70 17.73
C ALA A 54 -2.15 -12.97 17.35
N GLN A 55 -2.57 -13.13 16.09
CA GLN A 55 -3.20 -14.36 15.63
C GLN A 55 -2.22 -15.55 15.61
N GLY A 56 -0.91 -15.31 15.65
CA GLY A 56 0.13 -16.32 15.91
C GLY A 56 0.36 -17.39 14.83
N SER A 57 -0.36 -17.31 13.70
CA SER A 57 -0.34 -18.37 12.68
C SER A 57 0.29 -17.94 11.35
N TYR A 58 0.76 -16.70 11.26
CA TYR A 58 1.25 -16.13 10.01
C TYR A 58 2.73 -15.77 10.13
N PRO A 59 3.63 -16.53 9.45
CA PRO A 59 5.08 -16.31 9.54
C PRO A 59 5.55 -15.06 8.77
N ARG A 60 4.73 -14.54 7.88
CA ARG A 60 5.02 -13.41 7.01
C ARG A 60 3.91 -12.38 7.08
N LEU A 61 4.28 -11.11 7.19
CA LEU A 61 3.34 -10.00 7.30
C LEU A 61 3.66 -8.91 6.27
N TRP A 62 2.76 -8.77 5.32
CA TRP A 62 2.80 -7.75 4.29
C TRP A 62 1.73 -6.69 4.54
N VAL A 63 2.02 -5.46 4.16
CA VAL A 63 1.04 -4.38 4.13
C VAL A 63 0.85 -3.90 2.70
N ALA A 64 -0.39 -3.62 2.35
CA ALA A 64 -0.74 -3.06 1.05
C ALA A 64 -1.70 -1.90 1.22
N GLY A 65 -1.49 -0.83 0.48
CA GLY A 65 -2.35 0.35 0.52
C GLY A 65 -2.60 0.94 -0.86
N PHE A 66 -3.68 1.72 -0.95
CA PHE A 66 -4.06 2.46 -2.14
C PHE A 66 -4.24 3.94 -1.81
N SER A 67 -3.68 4.82 -2.63
CA SER A 67 -3.82 6.28 -2.54
C SER A 67 -3.43 6.81 -1.15
N PHE A 68 -4.34 7.39 -0.40
CA PHE A 68 -4.16 7.77 1.00
C PHE A 68 -3.66 6.58 1.84
N GLY A 69 -4.33 5.42 1.72
CA GLY A 69 -3.94 4.20 2.43
C GLY A 69 -2.54 3.69 2.07
N ALA A 70 -2.04 3.97 0.86
CA ALA A 70 -0.68 3.66 0.47
C ALA A 70 0.34 4.56 1.19
N ALA A 71 0.08 5.85 1.32
CA ALA A 71 0.93 6.76 2.09
C ALA A 71 0.97 6.37 3.58
N ILE A 72 -0.18 5.99 4.16
CA ILE A 72 -0.26 5.46 5.53
C ILE A 72 0.52 4.16 5.67
N ALA A 73 0.41 3.25 4.70
CA ALA A 73 1.14 1.97 4.69
C ALA A 73 2.66 2.20 4.69
N VAL A 74 3.17 3.17 3.91
CA VAL A 74 4.59 3.56 3.92
C VAL A 74 5.02 4.06 5.30
N LYS A 75 4.26 4.97 5.92
CA LYS A 75 4.55 5.47 7.27
C LYS A 75 4.55 4.34 8.31
N ALA A 76 3.59 3.43 8.24
CA ALA A 76 3.53 2.27 9.13
C ALA A 76 4.73 1.33 8.91
N ALA A 77 5.12 1.05 7.67
CA ALA A 77 6.26 0.20 7.33
C ALA A 77 7.62 0.79 7.78
N VAL A 78 7.72 2.10 7.95
CA VAL A 78 8.90 2.75 8.56
C VAL A 78 8.90 2.61 10.08
N ALA A 79 7.72 2.51 10.69
CA ALA A 79 7.56 2.46 12.13
C ALA A 79 7.64 1.03 12.72
N THR A 80 7.47 0.00 11.90
CA THR A 80 7.52 -1.41 12.34
C THR A 80 8.12 -2.32 11.27
N GLU A 81 8.68 -3.45 11.67
CA GLU A 81 9.22 -4.44 10.74
C GLU A 81 8.09 -5.16 10.00
N LEU A 82 8.26 -5.29 8.68
CA LEU A 82 7.36 -6.02 7.79
C LEU A 82 8.17 -6.88 6.84
N ASP A 83 7.55 -7.91 6.28
CA ASP A 83 8.16 -8.77 5.26
C ASP A 83 7.99 -8.19 3.85
N GLY A 84 7.07 -7.25 3.66
CA GLY A 84 6.93 -6.51 2.40
C GLY A 84 5.85 -5.45 2.40
N LEU A 85 5.93 -4.58 1.40
CA LEU A 85 5.03 -3.44 1.23
C LEU A 85 4.60 -3.29 -0.23
N ILE A 86 3.30 -3.07 -0.43
CA ILE A 86 2.72 -2.69 -1.73
C ILE A 86 2.04 -1.32 -1.60
N SER A 87 2.47 -0.37 -2.41
CA SER A 87 1.92 0.98 -2.46
C SER A 87 1.34 1.27 -3.84
N VAL A 88 0.02 1.37 -3.95
CA VAL A 88 -0.66 1.64 -5.22
C VAL A 88 -1.11 3.10 -5.25
N ALA A 89 -0.69 3.83 -6.28
CA ALA A 89 -0.97 5.27 -6.47
C ALA A 89 -0.79 6.07 -5.17
N PRO A 90 0.39 6.03 -4.52
CA PRO A 90 0.57 6.56 -3.17
C PRO A 90 0.49 8.09 -3.15
N ALA A 91 -0.40 8.66 -2.34
CA ALA A 91 -0.54 10.11 -2.15
C ALA A 91 0.58 10.69 -1.26
N ILE A 92 1.84 10.53 -1.69
CA ILE A 92 3.04 10.83 -0.90
C ILE A 92 3.21 12.32 -0.66
N SER A 93 3.07 13.14 -1.69
CA SER A 93 3.25 14.60 -1.60
C SER A 93 2.39 15.21 -0.52
N ARG A 94 1.20 14.67 -0.30
CA ARG A 94 0.24 15.16 0.68
C ARG A 94 0.43 14.59 2.09
N PHE A 95 0.76 13.29 2.21
CA PHE A 95 0.67 12.59 3.50
C PHE A 95 2.01 12.01 3.98
N ALA A 96 3.04 11.94 3.15
CA ALA A 96 4.32 11.34 3.50
C ALA A 96 5.55 12.08 2.93
N ALA A 97 5.40 13.31 2.43
CA ALA A 97 6.50 14.11 1.81
C ALA A 97 7.70 14.33 2.74
N GLY A 98 7.48 14.37 4.05
CA GLY A 98 8.53 14.56 5.06
C GLY A 98 9.22 13.28 5.53
N LEU A 99 8.98 12.14 4.90
CA LEU A 99 9.52 10.87 5.33
C LEU A 99 11.04 10.81 5.11
N LYS A 100 11.78 10.68 6.22
CA LYS A 100 13.27 10.65 6.22
C LYS A 100 13.86 9.24 6.22
N LYS A 101 13.02 8.23 6.46
CA LYS A 101 13.41 6.81 6.49
C LYS A 101 12.61 6.05 5.46
N GLN A 102 13.20 4.98 4.96
CA GLN A 102 12.54 4.07 4.05
C GLN A 102 12.10 2.80 4.79
N PRO A 103 11.07 2.09 4.30
CA PRO A 103 10.78 0.73 4.71
C PRO A 103 12.00 -0.17 4.57
N GLY A 104 12.24 -1.02 5.56
CA GLY A 104 13.35 -1.98 5.56
C GLY A 104 13.02 -3.31 4.89
N CYS A 105 11.99 -3.39 4.08
CA CYS A 105 11.48 -4.60 3.45
C CYS A 105 11.38 -4.43 1.92
N PRO A 106 11.25 -5.53 1.16
CA PRO A 106 10.86 -5.46 -0.25
C PRO A 106 9.64 -4.58 -0.45
N TRP A 107 9.72 -3.65 -1.40
CA TRP A 107 8.70 -2.63 -1.58
C TRP A 107 8.41 -2.40 -3.07
N LEU A 108 7.14 -2.56 -3.45
CA LEU A 108 6.62 -2.27 -4.78
C LEU A 108 5.74 -1.02 -4.74
N ILE A 109 5.97 -0.10 -5.68
CA ILE A 109 5.03 0.96 -6.03
C ILE A 109 4.40 0.62 -7.38
N VAL A 110 3.08 0.71 -7.47
CA VAL A 110 2.34 0.61 -8.74
C VAL A 110 1.65 1.94 -9.00
N GLN A 111 1.92 2.54 -10.17
CA GLN A 111 1.38 3.84 -10.58
C GLN A 111 0.76 3.73 -11.96
N GLY A 112 -0.39 4.36 -12.17
CA GLY A 112 -0.95 4.56 -13.50
C GLY A 112 -0.33 5.80 -14.17
N ASP A 113 -0.06 5.75 -15.47
CA ASP A 113 0.52 6.90 -16.20
C ASP A 113 -0.52 7.95 -16.61
N GLN A 114 -1.81 7.67 -16.39
CA GLN A 114 -2.93 8.58 -16.60
C GLN A 114 -3.67 8.88 -15.28
N ASP A 115 -2.97 8.76 -14.15
CA ASP A 115 -3.53 9.06 -12.83
C ASP A 115 -3.81 10.57 -12.71
N GLU A 116 -5.08 10.91 -12.55
CA GLU A 116 -5.57 12.29 -12.50
C GLU A 116 -5.55 12.89 -11.08
N LEU A 117 -5.24 12.10 -10.06
CA LEU A 117 -5.25 12.53 -8.64
C LEU A 117 -3.88 12.50 -7.99
N VAL A 118 -3.01 11.59 -8.41
CA VAL A 118 -1.62 11.47 -7.95
C VAL A 118 -0.70 11.62 -9.14
N ASP A 119 0.00 12.74 -9.21
CA ASP A 119 0.90 13.07 -10.30
C ASP A 119 2.04 12.05 -10.39
N ILE A 120 2.17 11.45 -11.59
CA ILE A 120 3.22 10.48 -11.85
C ILE A 120 4.62 11.10 -11.75
N ASP A 121 4.80 12.35 -12.20
CA ASP A 121 6.10 13.01 -12.16
C ASP A 121 6.54 13.30 -10.72
N GLU A 122 5.60 13.65 -9.82
CA GLU A 122 5.87 13.76 -8.38
C GLU A 122 6.27 12.40 -7.79
N THR A 123 5.58 11.32 -8.16
CA THR A 123 5.90 9.96 -7.70
C THR A 123 7.29 9.54 -8.19
N LEU A 124 7.61 9.77 -9.47
CA LEU A 124 8.91 9.46 -10.06
C LEU A 124 10.05 10.26 -9.40
N ALA A 125 9.85 11.56 -9.21
CA ALA A 125 10.83 12.41 -8.54
C ALA A 125 11.11 11.91 -7.12
N TRP A 126 10.06 11.60 -6.36
CA TRP A 126 10.21 11.09 -5.01
C TRP A 126 10.91 9.73 -4.97
N VAL A 127 10.57 8.79 -5.85
CA VAL A 127 11.20 7.47 -5.92
C VAL A 127 12.70 7.60 -6.28
N ASN A 128 13.06 8.52 -7.19
CA ASN A 128 14.46 8.74 -7.58
C ASN A 128 15.34 9.27 -6.44
N ASP A 129 14.76 9.93 -5.44
CA ASP A 129 15.47 10.42 -4.26
C ASP A 129 15.72 9.32 -3.21
N LEU A 130 15.13 8.13 -3.41
CA LEU A 130 15.26 7.01 -2.47
C LEU A 130 16.42 6.07 -2.87
N SER A 131 17.22 5.63 -1.86
CA SER A 131 18.32 4.68 -2.08
C SER A 131 18.49 3.74 -0.87
N PRO A 132 18.36 2.41 -1.03
CA PRO A 132 17.80 1.73 -2.20
C PRO A 132 16.34 2.10 -2.40
N GLY A 133 15.87 2.32 -3.62
CA GLY A 133 14.49 2.64 -3.90
C GLY A 133 13.57 1.41 -3.95
N PRO A 134 12.24 1.63 -3.98
CA PRO A 134 11.28 0.57 -4.27
C PRO A 134 11.39 0.09 -5.72
N GLU A 135 10.88 -1.09 -6.00
CA GLU A 135 10.55 -1.47 -7.37
C GLU A 135 9.34 -0.62 -7.83
N LEU A 136 9.42 -0.06 -9.03
CA LEU A 136 8.35 0.76 -9.58
C LEU A 136 7.76 0.07 -10.82
N SER A 137 6.45 -0.12 -10.83
CA SER A 137 5.69 -0.63 -11.96
C SER A 137 4.70 0.43 -12.44
N ILE A 138 4.84 0.83 -13.71
CA ILE A 138 3.90 1.77 -14.35
C ILE A 138 2.91 0.95 -15.18
N ILE A 139 1.61 1.18 -14.95
CA ILE A 139 0.54 0.58 -15.74
C ILE A 139 0.10 1.58 -16.82
N PRO A 140 0.32 1.26 -18.11
CA PRO A 140 -0.08 2.13 -19.22
C PRO A 140 -1.59 2.36 -19.26
N ASP A 141 -2.00 3.59 -19.57
CA ASP A 141 -3.40 4.05 -19.57
C ASP A 141 -4.13 3.78 -18.24
N GLY A 142 -3.39 3.65 -17.15
CA GLY A 142 -3.93 3.47 -15.80
C GLY A 142 -4.37 4.80 -15.21
N GLU A 143 -5.68 4.96 -14.97
CA GLU A 143 -6.25 6.04 -14.17
C GLU A 143 -6.05 5.76 -12.68
N HIS A 144 -6.38 6.73 -11.81
CA HIS A 144 -6.23 6.57 -10.35
C HIS A 144 -6.88 5.30 -9.80
N PHE A 145 -8.09 4.96 -10.25
CA PHE A 145 -8.83 3.78 -9.79
C PHE A 145 -8.59 2.53 -10.62
N PHE A 146 -7.68 2.58 -11.60
CA PHE A 146 -7.32 1.45 -12.46
C PHE A 146 -8.53 0.81 -13.17
N HIS A 147 -9.49 1.62 -13.63
CA HIS A 147 -10.64 1.11 -14.40
C HIS A 147 -10.15 0.37 -15.64
N GLY A 148 -10.64 -0.87 -15.83
CA GLY A 148 -10.20 -1.72 -16.91
C GLY A 148 -8.79 -2.33 -16.75
N ARG A 149 -8.02 -1.95 -15.73
CA ARG A 149 -6.64 -2.39 -15.47
C ARG A 149 -6.49 -3.20 -14.17
N LEU A 150 -7.56 -3.49 -13.44
CA LEU A 150 -7.49 -4.22 -12.16
C LEU A 150 -6.91 -5.64 -12.29
N ILE A 151 -7.05 -6.28 -13.44
CA ILE A 151 -6.45 -7.61 -13.70
C ILE A 151 -4.92 -7.46 -13.79
N GLU A 152 -4.44 -6.46 -14.52
CA GLU A 152 -3.02 -6.16 -14.66
C GLU A 152 -2.40 -5.76 -13.32
N LEU A 153 -3.03 -4.84 -12.60
CA LEU A 153 -2.64 -4.48 -11.23
C LEU A 153 -2.49 -5.71 -10.34
N ARG A 154 -3.48 -6.60 -10.35
CA ARG A 154 -3.44 -7.82 -9.55
C ARG A 154 -2.26 -8.72 -9.95
N ALA A 155 -2.07 -8.95 -11.25
CA ALA A 155 -0.99 -9.79 -11.76
C ALA A 155 0.40 -9.24 -11.38
N THR A 156 0.59 -7.92 -11.46
CA THR A 156 1.82 -7.24 -11.03
C THR A 156 2.11 -7.48 -9.54
N VAL A 157 1.10 -7.36 -8.69
CA VAL A 157 1.24 -7.61 -7.25
C VAL A 157 1.51 -9.07 -6.95
N GLU A 158 0.77 -10.00 -7.59
CA GLU A 158 0.97 -11.45 -7.43
C GLU A 158 2.41 -11.86 -7.81
N ASP A 159 2.94 -11.34 -8.91
CA ASP A 159 4.30 -11.62 -9.38
C ASP A 159 5.35 -11.09 -8.40
N PHE A 160 5.23 -9.83 -7.97
CA PHE A 160 6.16 -9.23 -7.02
C PHE A 160 6.21 -9.99 -5.69
N VAL A 161 5.05 -10.28 -5.09
CA VAL A 161 4.96 -11.02 -3.83
C VAL A 161 5.58 -12.40 -3.99
N SER A 162 5.24 -13.14 -5.06
CA SER A 162 5.75 -14.49 -5.30
C SER A 162 7.28 -14.53 -5.46
N ARG A 163 7.86 -13.53 -6.15
CA ARG A 163 9.33 -13.42 -6.32
C ARG A 163 10.04 -13.05 -5.02
N SER A 164 9.41 -12.22 -4.20
CA SER A 164 9.99 -11.78 -2.91
C SER A 164 9.94 -12.86 -1.83
N GLU A 165 9.08 -13.88 -2.01
CA GLU A 165 8.91 -15.00 -1.08
C GLU A 165 9.72 -16.25 -1.49
N ALA A 166 10.32 -16.26 -2.70
CA ALA A 166 11.13 -17.35 -3.22
C ALA A 166 12.55 -17.35 -2.63
#